data_263388af15d84b67e8fbc599495146a6
#
_entry.id   263388af15d84b67e8fbc599495146a6
#
_cell.length_a   1.000
_cell.length_b   1.000
_cell.length_c   1.000
_cell.angle_alpha   90.00
_cell.angle_beta   90.00
_cell.angle_gamma   90.00
#
_symmetry.space_group_name_H-M   'P 1'
#
loop_
_entity.id
_entity.type
_entity.pdbx_description
1 polymer ?
#
loop_
_entity_poly.entity_id
_entity_poly.type
_entity_poly.pdbx_seq_one_letter_code
_entity_poly.pdbx_strand_id
1 'polypeptide(L)'
;MSNQLVNEIKLHCDALTKKFDEIAEERKKSLQKLSTYIQEKRNKHLPIQLIFICTHNSRRSHFGQVWAAVAAAYYSIKNVHTYSGGTEATAFNPNAIRALKNLGFRIEGDTSNTNPNYSVKFGEGIQTNCFSKTFDDPANPSSNFAAIMTCSH
;
A
#
# COMPACT_ATOMS: atom_id res chain seq x y z
N MET A 1 -8.48 -1.38 -20.72
CA MET A 1 -7.03 -1.11 -20.81
C MET A 1 -6.36 -1.46 -19.50
N SER A 2 -5.31 -2.24 -19.56
CA SER A 2 -4.51 -2.55 -18.37
C SER A 2 -3.73 -1.29 -17.97
N ASN A 3 -3.82 -0.90 -16.71
CA ASN A 3 -2.95 0.11 -16.15
C ASN A 3 -1.51 -0.41 -16.22
N GLN A 4 -0.67 0.28 -16.97
CA GLN A 4 0.70 -0.18 -17.17
C GLN A 4 1.58 0.34 -16.05
N LEU A 5 2.13 -0.60 -15.29
CA LEU A 5 3.17 -0.30 -14.32
C LEU A 5 4.45 0.15 -15.03
N VAL A 6 5.21 1.00 -14.37
CA VAL A 6 6.60 1.28 -14.78
C VAL A 6 7.33 -0.06 -14.95
N ASN A 7 8.14 -0.18 -16.01
CA ASN A 7 8.76 -1.46 -16.36
C ASN A 7 9.62 -2.05 -15.23
N GLU A 8 10.39 -1.23 -14.55
CA GLU A 8 11.23 -1.68 -13.42
C GLU A 8 10.38 -2.26 -12.29
N ILE A 9 9.23 -1.63 -12.01
CA ILE A 9 8.31 -2.09 -10.97
C ILE A 9 7.66 -3.41 -11.39
N LYS A 10 7.24 -3.51 -12.66
CA LYS A 10 6.66 -4.74 -13.19
C LYS A 10 7.64 -5.90 -13.10
N LEU A 11 8.90 -5.68 -13.48
CA LEU A 11 9.93 -6.71 -13.39
C LEU A 11 10.17 -7.15 -11.95
N HIS A 12 10.13 -6.22 -11.01
CA HIS A 12 10.23 -6.54 -9.59
C HIS A 12 9.05 -7.40 -9.12
N CYS A 13 7.83 -7.06 -9.55
CA CYS A 13 6.64 -7.87 -9.27
C CYS A 13 6.76 -9.28 -9.86
N ASP A 14 7.22 -9.40 -11.11
CA ASP A 14 7.44 -10.70 -11.75
C ASP A 14 8.42 -11.56 -10.94
N ALA A 15 9.47 -10.95 -10.40
CA ALA A 15 10.45 -11.65 -9.57
C ALA A 15 9.83 -12.09 -8.23
N LEU A 16 9.02 -11.24 -7.61
CA LEU A 16 8.36 -11.55 -6.34
C LEU A 16 7.36 -12.69 -6.46
N THR A 17 6.63 -12.80 -7.58
CA THR A 17 5.67 -13.88 -7.78
C THR A 17 6.32 -15.27 -7.80
N LYS A 18 7.61 -15.35 -8.08
CA LYS A 18 8.37 -16.60 -8.08
C LYS A 18 8.83 -17.02 -6.68
N LYS A 19 8.58 -16.20 -5.67
CA LYS A 19 9.04 -16.41 -4.30
C LYS A 19 7.92 -16.70 -3.31
N PHE A 20 6.72 -16.99 -3.78
CA PHE A 20 5.60 -17.27 -2.88
C PHE A 20 5.85 -18.48 -2.00
N ASP A 21 6.64 -19.45 -2.47
CA ASP A 21 7.00 -20.64 -1.67
C ASP A 21 7.87 -20.30 -0.46
N GLU A 22 8.52 -19.14 -0.48
CA GLU A 22 9.35 -18.68 0.64
C GLU A 22 8.51 -18.09 1.78
N ILE A 23 7.20 -17.86 1.57
CA ILE A 23 6.30 -17.32 2.58
C ILE A 23 5.97 -18.43 3.59
N ALA A 24 6.19 -18.16 4.88
CA ALA A 24 5.89 -19.12 5.94
C ALA A 24 4.39 -19.49 5.97
N GLU A 25 4.08 -20.74 6.26
CA GLU A 25 2.69 -21.23 6.26
C GLU A 25 1.79 -20.45 7.23
N GLU A 26 2.31 -20.04 8.37
CA GLU A 26 1.57 -19.22 9.33
C GLU A 26 1.20 -17.86 8.72
N ARG A 27 2.12 -17.27 7.97
CA ARG A 27 1.84 -16.01 7.27
C ARG A 27 0.80 -16.21 6.18
N LYS A 28 0.84 -17.31 5.46
CA LYS A 28 -0.15 -17.64 4.43
C LYS A 28 -1.56 -17.73 5.02
N LYS A 29 -1.70 -18.28 6.24
CA LYS A 29 -2.99 -18.34 6.94
C LYS A 29 -3.55 -16.94 7.22
N SER A 30 -2.70 -16.01 7.65
CA SER A 30 -3.11 -14.62 7.88
C SER A 30 -3.50 -13.94 6.56
N LEU A 31 -2.73 -14.16 5.50
CA LEU A 31 -3.01 -13.63 4.18
C LEU A 31 -4.30 -14.19 3.58
N GLN A 32 -4.67 -15.43 3.95
CA GLN A 32 -5.91 -16.05 3.50
C GLN A 32 -7.13 -15.28 3.97
N LYS A 33 -7.09 -14.73 5.19
CA LYS A 33 -8.18 -13.90 5.71
C LYS A 33 -8.36 -12.65 4.87
N LEU A 34 -7.25 -12.02 4.49
CA LEU A 34 -7.28 -10.84 3.63
C LEU A 34 -7.81 -11.19 2.24
N SER A 35 -7.34 -12.30 1.67
CA SER A 35 -7.79 -12.80 0.38
C SER A 35 -9.30 -13.04 0.37
N THR A 36 -9.84 -13.64 1.43
CA THR A 36 -11.27 -13.89 1.58
C THR A 36 -12.06 -12.57 1.58
N TYR A 37 -11.60 -11.58 2.34
CA TYR A 37 -12.22 -10.26 2.38
C TYR A 37 -12.25 -9.63 0.98
N ILE A 38 -11.14 -9.65 0.27
CA ILE A 38 -11.03 -9.07 -1.07
C ILE A 38 -12.00 -9.79 -2.01
N GLN A 39 -12.04 -11.11 -1.99
CA GLN A 39 -12.88 -11.90 -2.87
C GLN A 39 -14.38 -11.65 -2.61
N GLU A 40 -14.78 -11.54 -1.34
CA GLU A 40 -16.16 -11.23 -0.97
C GLU A 40 -16.59 -9.87 -1.51
N LYS A 41 -15.73 -8.85 -1.37
CA LYS A 41 -16.03 -7.51 -1.88
C LYS A 41 -16.11 -7.51 -3.40
N ARG A 42 -15.22 -8.23 -4.08
CA ARG A 42 -15.26 -8.34 -5.54
C ARG A 42 -16.56 -9.00 -6.00
N ASN A 43 -16.95 -10.08 -5.36
CA ASN A 43 -18.17 -10.82 -5.73
C ASN A 43 -19.43 -9.95 -5.58
N LYS A 44 -19.42 -9.02 -4.64
CA LYS A 44 -20.54 -8.10 -4.38
C LYS A 44 -20.42 -6.78 -5.13
N HIS A 45 -19.37 -6.60 -5.93
CA HIS A 45 -19.05 -5.35 -6.64
C HIS A 45 -18.94 -4.14 -5.69
N LEU A 46 -18.38 -4.38 -4.50
CA LEU A 46 -18.19 -3.35 -3.48
C LEU A 46 -16.74 -2.87 -3.48
N PRO A 47 -16.47 -1.63 -3.01
CA PRO A 47 -15.11 -1.15 -2.87
C PRO A 47 -14.31 -2.02 -1.90
N ILE A 48 -13.05 -2.23 -2.24
CA ILE A 48 -12.06 -2.91 -1.38
C ILE A 48 -11.22 -1.82 -0.74
N GLN A 49 -11.30 -1.69 0.57
CA GLN A 49 -10.56 -0.68 1.33
C GLN A 49 -9.60 -1.35 2.29
N LEU A 50 -8.30 -1.12 2.07
CA LEU A 50 -7.23 -1.72 2.87
C LEU A 50 -6.47 -0.60 3.58
N ILE A 51 -6.38 -0.67 4.91
CA ILE A 51 -5.58 0.26 5.69
C ILE A 51 -4.47 -0.49 6.40
N PHE A 52 -3.24 -0.06 6.19
CA PHE A 52 -2.04 -0.62 6.81
C PHE A 52 -1.64 0.26 7.99
N ILE A 53 -1.46 -0.35 9.15
CA ILE A 53 -1.26 0.39 10.41
C ILE A 53 0.04 -0.05 11.07
N CYS A 54 0.84 0.94 11.48
CA CYS A 54 2.01 0.73 12.34
C CYS A 54 2.02 1.80 13.44
N THR A 55 3.11 1.92 14.19
CA THR A 55 3.17 2.89 15.28
C THR A 55 3.25 4.33 14.76
N HIS A 56 4.23 4.65 13.93
CA HIS A 56 4.56 6.03 13.55
C HIS A 56 4.01 6.46 12.20
N ASN A 57 3.43 5.54 11.42
CA ASN A 57 3.05 5.78 10.02
C ASN A 57 4.20 6.46 9.26
N SER A 58 5.36 5.84 9.30
CA SER A 58 6.59 6.38 8.72
C SER A 58 7.21 5.48 7.65
N ARG A 59 7.22 4.17 7.83
CA ARG A 59 7.84 3.20 6.92
C ARG A 59 6.92 2.04 6.57
N ARG A 60 6.72 1.10 7.50
CA ARG A 60 6.03 -0.18 7.25
C ARG A 60 4.63 -0.03 6.68
N SER A 61 3.83 0.83 7.27
CA SER A 61 2.46 1.05 6.82
C SER A 61 2.41 1.74 5.45
N HIS A 62 3.34 2.65 5.16
CA HIS A 62 3.44 3.24 3.82
C HIS A 62 3.83 2.20 2.78
N PHE A 63 4.78 1.30 3.09
CA PHE A 63 5.12 0.20 2.19
C PHE A 63 3.90 -0.69 1.93
N GLY A 64 3.13 -1.00 2.98
CA GLY A 64 1.89 -1.76 2.83
C GLY A 64 0.91 -1.09 1.87
N GLN A 65 0.65 0.20 2.09
CA GLN A 65 -0.25 0.97 1.22
C GLN A 65 0.23 0.96 -0.24
N VAL A 66 1.50 1.27 -0.46
CA VAL A 66 2.08 1.39 -1.81
C VAL A 66 2.08 0.04 -2.53
N TRP A 67 2.59 -1.02 -1.88
CA TRP A 67 2.67 -2.32 -2.51
C TRP A 67 1.31 -2.97 -2.74
N ALA A 68 0.33 -2.71 -1.89
CA ALA A 68 -1.04 -3.16 -2.13
C ALA A 68 -1.64 -2.48 -3.35
N ALA A 69 -1.40 -1.17 -3.54
CA ALA A 69 -1.84 -0.45 -4.72
C ALA A 69 -1.17 -0.99 -5.99
N VAL A 70 0.13 -1.27 -5.92
CA VAL A 70 0.88 -1.88 -7.03
C VAL A 70 0.33 -3.26 -7.35
N ALA A 71 0.09 -4.10 -6.34
CA ALA A 71 -0.44 -5.45 -6.54
C ALA A 71 -1.82 -5.41 -7.21
N ALA A 72 -2.69 -4.48 -6.79
CA ALA A 72 -3.99 -4.31 -7.41
C ALA A 72 -3.85 -3.99 -8.91
N ALA A 73 -2.93 -3.10 -9.27
CA ALA A 73 -2.65 -2.78 -10.67
C ALA A 73 -2.04 -3.97 -11.41
N TYR A 74 -1.09 -4.66 -10.79
CA TYR A 74 -0.40 -5.81 -11.39
C TYR A 74 -1.36 -6.94 -11.74
N TYR A 75 -2.32 -7.22 -10.85
CA TYR A 75 -3.33 -8.27 -11.07
C TYR A 75 -4.62 -7.75 -11.68
N SER A 76 -4.67 -6.49 -12.07
CA SER A 76 -5.85 -5.85 -12.67
C SER A 76 -7.11 -5.98 -11.81
N ILE A 77 -6.95 -5.86 -10.50
CA ILE A 77 -8.07 -5.85 -9.56
C ILE A 77 -8.57 -4.41 -9.43
N LYS A 78 -9.81 -4.18 -9.79
CA LYS A 78 -10.41 -2.84 -9.81
C LYS A 78 -11.02 -2.48 -8.45
N ASN A 79 -11.21 -1.19 -8.25
CA ASN A 79 -11.91 -0.61 -7.09
C ASN A 79 -11.21 -0.95 -5.77
N VAL A 80 -9.88 -0.97 -5.78
CA VAL A 80 -9.05 -1.16 -4.60
C VAL A 80 -8.51 0.19 -4.14
N HIS A 81 -8.78 0.52 -2.89
CA HIS A 81 -8.33 1.77 -2.25
C HIS A 81 -7.41 1.40 -1.09
N THR A 82 -6.20 1.93 -1.11
CA THR A 82 -5.19 1.61 -0.10
C THR A 82 -4.85 2.85 0.73
N TYR A 83 -4.71 2.62 2.02
CA TYR A 83 -4.49 3.68 3.00
C TYR A 83 -3.43 3.25 3.99
N SER A 84 -2.92 4.21 4.76
CA SER A 84 -2.03 3.92 5.87
C SER A 84 -2.34 4.83 7.05
N GLY A 85 -1.91 4.40 8.23
CA GLY A 85 -2.06 5.17 9.45
C GLY A 85 -1.15 4.64 10.54
N GLY A 86 -1.09 5.36 11.64
CA GLY A 86 -0.34 4.96 12.81
C GLY A 86 -1.10 5.27 14.08
N THR A 87 -0.52 4.89 15.21
CA THR A 87 -1.02 5.32 16.51
C THR A 87 -0.61 6.78 16.78
N GLU A 88 0.42 7.25 16.08
CA GLU A 88 0.82 8.66 16.06
C GLU A 88 1.26 9.05 14.65
N ALA A 89 1.28 10.34 14.38
CA ALA A 89 1.71 10.88 13.10
C ALA A 89 3.11 11.47 13.20
N THR A 90 3.96 11.17 12.23
CA THR A 90 5.32 11.73 12.14
C THR A 90 5.56 12.27 10.73
N ALA A 91 6.26 11.52 9.89
CA ALA A 91 6.45 11.83 8.48
C ALA A 91 6.84 10.56 7.72
N PHE A 92 6.58 10.53 6.43
CA PHE A 92 7.07 9.46 5.55
C PHE A 92 8.60 9.50 5.56
N ASN A 93 9.22 8.42 5.99
CA ASN A 93 10.66 8.37 6.23
C ASN A 93 11.45 8.55 4.91
N PRO A 94 12.45 9.45 4.87
CA PRO A 94 13.24 9.70 3.65
C PRO A 94 13.95 8.47 3.10
N ASN A 95 14.40 7.56 3.97
CA ASN A 95 15.06 6.32 3.53
C ASN A 95 14.04 5.38 2.86
N ALA A 96 12.81 5.34 3.36
CA ALA A 96 11.75 4.57 2.73
C ALA A 96 11.40 5.14 1.35
N ILE A 97 11.30 6.47 1.24
CA ILE A 97 11.07 7.15 -0.02
C ILE A 97 12.19 6.83 -1.02
N ARG A 98 13.45 6.90 -0.57
CA ARG A 98 14.61 6.60 -1.42
C ARG A 98 14.58 5.16 -1.91
N ALA A 99 14.23 4.21 -1.04
CA ALA A 99 14.13 2.80 -1.41
C ALA A 99 13.10 2.58 -2.52
N LEU A 100 11.95 3.24 -2.43
CA LEU A 100 10.93 3.17 -3.47
C LEU A 100 11.39 3.82 -4.77
N LYS A 101 12.02 4.98 -4.70
CA LYS A 101 12.58 5.64 -5.90
C LYS A 101 13.59 4.75 -6.62
N ASN A 102 14.42 4.03 -5.87
CA ASN A 102 15.41 3.13 -6.45
C ASN A 102 14.76 1.94 -7.19
N LEU A 103 13.51 1.62 -6.89
CA LEU A 103 12.76 0.57 -7.57
C LEU A 103 11.97 1.09 -8.79
N GLY A 104 12.03 2.39 -9.07
CA GLY A 104 11.34 2.98 -10.22
C GLY A 104 10.11 3.82 -9.88
N PHE A 105 9.78 3.99 -8.60
CA PHE A 105 8.67 4.86 -8.21
C PHE A 105 9.05 6.33 -8.41
N ARG A 106 8.10 7.12 -8.88
CA ARG A 106 8.22 8.57 -8.91
C ARG A 106 7.46 9.15 -7.73
N ILE A 107 8.17 9.81 -6.82
CA ILE A 107 7.60 10.33 -5.59
C ILE A 107 7.83 11.83 -5.52
N GLU A 108 6.75 12.60 -5.41
CA GLU A 108 6.77 14.05 -5.39
C GLU A 108 5.96 14.56 -4.20
N GLY A 109 6.49 15.58 -3.52
CA GLY A 109 5.82 16.22 -2.40
C GLY A 109 6.47 17.55 -2.08
N ASP A 110 5.75 18.39 -1.34
CA ASP A 110 6.26 19.71 -0.91
C ASP A 110 7.11 19.53 0.36
N THR A 111 8.41 19.44 0.17
CA THR A 111 9.38 19.23 1.25
C THR A 111 9.59 20.45 2.15
N SER A 112 8.97 21.60 1.84
CA SER A 112 8.93 22.73 2.77
C SER A 112 8.06 22.47 3.99
N ASN A 113 7.17 21.47 3.89
CA ASN A 113 6.33 21.00 4.97
C ASN A 113 7.06 19.90 5.75
N THR A 114 6.88 19.85 7.08
CA THR A 114 7.50 18.82 7.92
C THR A 114 6.88 17.44 7.75
N ASN A 115 5.65 17.37 7.26
CA ASN A 115 4.94 16.13 6.98
C ASN A 115 4.25 16.26 5.61
N PRO A 116 5.01 16.19 4.51
CA PRO A 116 4.44 16.40 3.18
C PRO A 116 3.48 15.28 2.77
N ASN A 117 2.48 15.65 2.00
CA ASN A 117 1.65 14.69 1.28
C ASN A 117 2.38 14.34 -0.02
N TYR A 118 2.80 13.09 -0.13
CA TYR A 118 3.54 12.61 -1.30
C TYR A 118 2.62 11.92 -2.30
N SER A 119 2.80 12.27 -3.56
CA SER A 119 2.24 11.53 -4.68
C SER A 119 3.22 10.42 -5.05
N VAL A 120 2.83 9.17 -4.89
CA VAL A 120 3.67 8.00 -5.20
C VAL A 120 3.15 7.37 -6.47
N LYS A 121 3.84 7.62 -7.58
CA LYS A 121 3.45 7.17 -8.91
C LYS A 121 4.19 5.90 -9.28
N PHE A 122 3.47 4.91 -9.77
CA PHE A 122 4.03 3.61 -10.15
C PHE A 122 3.65 3.18 -11.57
N GLY A 123 3.03 4.09 -12.34
CA GLY A 123 2.66 3.90 -13.73
C GLY A 123 2.00 5.13 -14.27
N GLU A 124 1.67 5.13 -15.56
CA GLU A 124 0.98 6.25 -16.18
C GLU A 124 -0.45 6.35 -15.66
N GLY A 125 -0.76 7.49 -15.02
CA GLY A 125 -2.09 7.74 -14.47
C GLY A 125 -2.44 6.93 -13.22
N ILE A 126 -1.50 6.19 -12.66
CA ILE A 126 -1.75 5.38 -11.46
C ILE A 126 -0.80 5.76 -10.34
N GLN A 127 -1.37 6.11 -9.19
CA GLN A 127 -0.64 6.58 -8.03
C GLN A 127 -1.42 6.33 -6.74
N THR A 128 -0.71 6.46 -5.63
CA THR A 128 -1.32 6.52 -4.29
C THR A 128 -0.71 7.69 -3.55
N ASN A 129 -1.48 8.33 -2.67
CA ASN A 129 -1.01 9.47 -1.91
C ASN A 129 -0.65 9.03 -0.49
N CYS A 130 0.54 9.40 -0.04
CA CYS A 130 1.08 9.01 1.24
C CYS A 130 1.49 10.23 2.06
N PHE A 131 0.92 10.37 3.24
CA PHE A 131 1.41 11.29 4.28
C PHE A 131 1.19 10.64 5.63
N SER A 132 2.02 11.00 6.60
CA SER A 132 1.90 10.41 7.93
C SER A 132 0.67 10.96 8.64
N LYS A 133 -0.13 10.08 9.22
CA LYS A 133 -1.38 10.41 9.91
C LYS A 133 -1.75 9.31 10.88
N THR A 134 -2.62 9.62 11.81
CA THR A 134 -3.19 8.60 12.68
C THR A 134 -4.18 7.75 11.89
N PHE A 135 -4.42 6.53 12.36
CA PHE A 135 -5.29 5.59 11.64
C PHE A 135 -6.74 6.11 11.52
N ASP A 136 -7.17 6.94 12.46
CA ASP A 136 -8.51 7.51 12.49
C ASP A 136 -8.61 8.89 11.83
N ASP A 137 -7.57 9.31 11.11
CA ASP A 137 -7.60 10.56 10.36
C ASP A 137 -8.75 10.55 9.35
N PRO A 138 -9.43 11.71 9.12
CA PRO A 138 -10.53 11.80 8.16
C PRO A 138 -10.17 11.36 6.73
N ALA A 139 -8.89 11.38 6.35
CA ALA A 139 -8.45 10.89 5.04
C ALA A 139 -8.51 9.36 4.92
N ASN A 140 -8.66 8.65 6.04
CA ASN A 140 -8.77 7.20 6.08
C ASN A 140 -10.23 6.76 6.19
N PRO A 141 -10.56 5.54 5.75
CA PRO A 141 -11.94 5.05 5.85
C PRO A 141 -12.34 4.84 7.32
N SER A 142 -13.59 5.17 7.64
CA SER A 142 -14.16 5.00 8.98
C SER A 142 -14.97 3.72 9.12
N SER A 143 -15.27 3.05 8.01
CA SER A 143 -16.07 1.82 7.99
C SER A 143 -15.78 1.02 6.72
N ASN A 144 -16.18 -0.26 6.74
CA ASN A 144 -16.09 -1.16 5.57
C ASN A 144 -14.66 -1.28 5.04
N PHE A 145 -13.71 -1.53 5.92
CA PHE A 145 -12.30 -1.68 5.56
C PHE A 145 -11.70 -2.90 6.25
N ALA A 146 -10.61 -3.40 5.67
CA ALA A 146 -9.74 -4.37 6.33
C ALA A 146 -8.52 -3.64 6.88
N ALA A 147 -8.22 -3.83 8.15
CA ALA A 147 -7.04 -3.27 8.80
C ALA A 147 -5.93 -4.32 8.85
N ILE A 148 -4.76 -3.97 8.33
CA ILE A 148 -3.59 -4.86 8.33
C ILE A 148 -2.54 -4.26 9.26
N MET A 149 -2.28 -4.94 10.37
CA MET A 149 -1.28 -4.53 11.34
C MET A 149 0.11 -4.93 10.83
N THR A 150 0.99 -3.94 10.67
CA THR A 150 2.34 -4.15 10.13
C THR A 150 3.41 -4.14 11.21
N CYS A 151 3.04 -4.05 12.47
CA CYS A 151 3.93 -4.17 13.61
C CYS A 151 3.21 -4.87 14.76
N SER A 152 4.01 -5.42 15.69
CA SER A 152 3.50 -6.22 16.81
C SER A 152 3.27 -5.40 18.10
N HIS A 153 3.38 -4.10 18.04
CA HIS A 153 3.24 -3.21 19.20
C HIS A 153 2.21 -2.12 18.95
#